data_0a8211af0b6202b16133e5f0dd9d82d2
#
_entry.id   0a8211af0b6202b16133e5f0dd9d82d2
#
_cell.length_a   1.000
_cell.length_b   1.000
_cell.length_c   1.000
_cell.angle_alpha   90.00
_cell.angle_beta   90.00
_cell.angle_gamma   90.00
#
_symmetry.space_group_name_H-M   'P 1'
#
loop_
_entity.id
_entity.type
_entity.pdbx_description
1 polymer ?
#
loop_
_entity_poly.entity_id
_entity_poly.type
_entity_poly.pdbx_seq_one_letter_code
_entity_poly.pdbx_strand_id
1 'polypeptide(L)'
;EALTPALCASFGIVVLTGVPLAEAVAINEACRGAGARFIMTDTFGVFGAVFCDFGDAFTVYDTNGEEPLSAMVSSISQEEEGLVTVLDEGRHGLEDGDFVTFTEVKGMAELNGCEPKQVKVKGPYTFTIDDTRGCCKYECGGYMHQVKQHKTLSFKSLAASLAAPEFLLSDFAKFDR
;
A
#
# COMPACT_ATOMS: atom_id res chain seq x y z
N GLU A 1 -17.14 -24.82 -23.31
CA GLU A 1 -17.97 -23.61 -23.49
C GLU A 1 -17.05 -22.42 -23.73
N ALA A 2 -17.36 -21.59 -24.74
CA ALA A 2 -16.60 -20.38 -24.99
C ALA A 2 -16.82 -19.38 -23.82
N LEU A 3 -15.76 -18.75 -23.34
CA LEU A 3 -15.84 -17.67 -22.35
C LEU A 3 -16.47 -16.42 -22.98
N THR A 4 -17.76 -16.24 -22.74
CA THR A 4 -18.50 -15.05 -23.22
C THR A 4 -18.41 -13.91 -22.19
N PRO A 5 -18.56 -12.64 -22.61
CA PRO A 5 -18.62 -11.50 -21.68
C PRO A 5 -19.68 -11.66 -20.59
N ALA A 6 -20.83 -12.25 -20.93
CA ALA A 6 -21.90 -12.51 -19.96
C ALA A 6 -21.48 -13.55 -18.91
N LEU A 7 -20.71 -14.56 -19.30
CA LEU A 7 -20.16 -15.53 -18.37
C LEU A 7 -19.10 -14.90 -17.48
N CYS A 8 -18.20 -14.07 -18.03
CA CYS A 8 -17.21 -13.33 -17.25
C CYS A 8 -17.87 -12.44 -16.18
N ALA A 9 -18.98 -11.78 -16.52
CA ALA A 9 -19.73 -10.92 -15.61
C ALA A 9 -20.34 -11.66 -14.40
N SER A 10 -20.52 -12.99 -14.51
CA SER A 10 -21.07 -13.81 -13.41
C SER A 10 -20.04 -14.16 -12.33
N PHE A 11 -18.74 -13.85 -12.56
CA PHE A 11 -17.66 -14.17 -11.64
C PHE A 11 -16.95 -12.90 -11.18
N GLY A 12 -16.48 -12.88 -9.92
CA GLY A 12 -15.67 -11.79 -9.40
C GLY A 12 -14.22 -11.80 -9.92
N ILE A 13 -13.76 -12.97 -10.36
CA ILE A 13 -12.42 -13.20 -10.90
C ILE A 13 -12.43 -14.33 -11.94
N VAL A 14 -11.64 -14.15 -12.99
CA VAL A 14 -11.41 -15.15 -14.03
C VAL A 14 -9.92 -15.48 -14.07
N VAL A 15 -9.59 -16.75 -13.95
CA VAL A 15 -8.21 -17.25 -14.02
C VAL A 15 -8.04 -18.11 -15.24
N LEU A 16 -7.08 -17.77 -16.11
CA LEU A 16 -6.74 -18.55 -17.31
C LEU A 16 -5.40 -19.24 -17.15
N THR A 17 -5.31 -20.46 -17.65
CA THR A 17 -4.07 -21.22 -17.77
C THR A 17 -4.01 -21.95 -19.12
N GLY A 18 -2.84 -21.94 -19.78
CA GLY A 18 -2.63 -22.69 -21.02
C GLY A 18 -3.49 -22.23 -22.19
N VAL A 19 -3.89 -20.97 -22.24
CA VAL A 19 -4.74 -20.40 -23.31
C VAL A 19 -3.87 -19.61 -24.30
N PRO A 20 -4.12 -19.71 -25.63
CA PRO A 20 -3.42 -18.91 -26.62
C PRO A 20 -3.50 -17.41 -26.32
N LEU A 21 -2.40 -16.67 -26.51
CA LEU A 21 -2.30 -15.25 -26.14
C LEU A 21 -3.39 -14.38 -26.78
N ALA A 22 -3.74 -14.62 -28.04
CA ALA A 22 -4.79 -13.87 -28.73
C ALA A 22 -6.16 -14.05 -28.07
N GLU A 23 -6.46 -15.26 -27.60
CA GLU A 23 -7.69 -15.56 -26.87
C GLU A 23 -7.65 -14.95 -25.45
N ALA A 24 -6.50 -15.02 -24.77
CA ALA A 24 -6.31 -14.42 -23.46
C ALA A 24 -6.53 -12.89 -23.49
N VAL A 25 -6.04 -12.20 -24.54
CA VAL A 25 -6.30 -10.77 -24.77
C VAL A 25 -7.79 -10.49 -24.91
N ALA A 26 -8.51 -11.26 -25.73
CA ALA A 26 -9.93 -11.07 -25.93
C ALA A 26 -10.74 -11.29 -24.63
N ILE A 27 -10.38 -12.32 -23.86
CA ILE A 27 -11.01 -12.60 -22.57
C ILE A 27 -10.70 -11.51 -21.54
N ASN A 28 -9.46 -10.99 -21.49
CA ASN A 28 -9.11 -9.88 -20.60
C ASN A 28 -9.97 -8.64 -20.89
N GLU A 29 -10.12 -8.25 -22.16
CA GLU A 29 -10.97 -7.11 -22.53
C GLU A 29 -12.45 -7.35 -22.14
N ALA A 30 -12.96 -8.58 -22.32
CA ALA A 30 -14.28 -8.94 -21.86
C ALA A 30 -14.43 -8.83 -20.34
N CYS A 31 -13.44 -9.28 -19.58
CA CYS A 31 -13.42 -9.17 -18.11
C CYS A 31 -13.39 -7.70 -17.67
N ARG A 32 -12.56 -6.84 -18.29
CA ARG A 32 -12.54 -5.39 -18.00
C ARG A 32 -13.90 -4.75 -18.23
N GLY A 33 -14.52 -5.05 -19.39
CA GLY A 33 -15.86 -4.54 -19.72
C GLY A 33 -16.94 -5.00 -18.74
N ALA A 34 -16.77 -6.18 -18.14
CA ALA A 34 -17.69 -6.76 -17.17
C ALA A 34 -17.37 -6.38 -15.70
N GLY A 35 -16.24 -5.71 -15.44
CA GLY A 35 -15.77 -5.44 -14.09
C GLY A 35 -15.24 -6.65 -13.32
N ALA A 36 -15.00 -7.76 -14.01
CA ALA A 36 -14.40 -8.97 -13.44
C ALA A 36 -12.87 -8.82 -13.38
N ARG A 37 -12.25 -9.27 -12.31
CA ARG A 37 -10.79 -9.34 -12.18
C ARG A 37 -10.25 -10.46 -13.06
N PHE A 38 -9.05 -10.27 -13.60
CA PHE A 38 -8.44 -11.21 -14.53
C PHE A 38 -7.04 -11.59 -14.07
N ILE A 39 -6.74 -12.89 -14.12
CA ILE A 39 -5.39 -13.44 -13.92
C ILE A 39 -5.11 -14.40 -15.05
N MET A 40 -3.97 -14.25 -15.70
CA MET A 40 -3.43 -15.23 -16.65
C MET A 40 -2.16 -15.84 -16.07
N THR A 41 -2.06 -17.15 -16.11
CA THR A 41 -0.84 -17.87 -15.72
C THR A 41 -0.48 -18.88 -16.80
N ASP A 42 0.82 -19.05 -17.04
CA ASP A 42 1.29 -20.08 -17.94
C ASP A 42 2.67 -20.59 -17.53
N THR A 43 3.04 -21.79 -17.99
CA THR A 43 4.32 -22.42 -17.72
C THR A 43 4.97 -22.88 -19.02
N PHE A 44 6.26 -22.54 -19.18
CA PHE A 44 7.06 -22.84 -20.37
C PHE A 44 8.34 -23.57 -19.94
N GLY A 45 8.21 -24.82 -19.54
CA GLY A 45 9.32 -25.59 -18.96
C GLY A 45 9.76 -25.03 -17.61
N VAL A 46 10.97 -24.45 -17.56
CA VAL A 46 11.51 -23.82 -16.33
C VAL A 46 11.08 -22.36 -16.14
N PHE A 47 10.36 -21.80 -17.09
CA PHE A 47 9.85 -20.43 -17.03
C PHE A 47 8.36 -20.42 -16.74
N GLY A 48 7.88 -19.39 -16.09
CA GLY A 48 6.47 -19.12 -15.88
C GLY A 48 6.15 -17.67 -16.19
N ALA A 49 4.90 -17.41 -16.55
CA ALA A 49 4.35 -16.09 -16.74
C ALA A 49 3.12 -15.91 -15.87
N VAL A 50 2.98 -14.76 -15.24
CA VAL A 50 1.78 -14.35 -14.53
C VAL A 50 1.45 -12.93 -14.95
N PHE A 51 0.20 -12.70 -15.29
CA PHE A 51 -0.33 -11.36 -15.56
C PHE A 51 -1.61 -11.16 -14.76
N CYS A 52 -1.76 -10.00 -14.15
CA CYS A 52 -2.93 -9.62 -13.37
C CYS A 52 -3.51 -8.32 -13.93
N ASP A 53 -4.83 -8.28 -14.04
CA ASP A 53 -5.60 -7.09 -14.36
C ASP A 53 -6.83 -7.01 -13.46
N PHE A 54 -6.78 -6.11 -12.49
CA PHE A 54 -7.87 -5.89 -11.53
C PHE A 54 -8.62 -4.58 -11.78
N GLY A 55 -8.45 -4.01 -12.98
CA GLY A 55 -9.11 -2.78 -13.41
C GLY A 55 -8.36 -1.51 -13.02
N ASP A 56 -9.00 -0.37 -13.26
CA ASP A 56 -8.35 0.94 -13.15
C ASP A 56 -8.30 1.49 -11.72
N ALA A 57 -9.06 0.91 -10.79
CA ALA A 57 -9.17 1.39 -9.41
C ALA A 57 -9.32 0.23 -8.42
N PHE A 58 -8.26 -0.57 -8.28
CA PHE A 58 -8.23 -1.65 -7.30
C PHE A 58 -7.68 -1.15 -5.96
N THR A 59 -8.50 -1.18 -4.91
CA THR A 59 -8.11 -0.74 -3.58
C THR A 59 -7.49 -1.88 -2.79
N VAL A 60 -6.25 -1.68 -2.36
CA VAL A 60 -5.54 -2.55 -1.42
C VAL A 60 -5.66 -1.92 -0.03
N TYR A 61 -6.30 -2.60 0.88
CA TYR A 61 -6.54 -2.13 2.26
C TYR A 61 -5.35 -2.38 3.18
N ASP A 62 -4.59 -3.43 2.90
CA ASP A 62 -3.40 -3.81 3.64
C ASP A 62 -2.32 -4.29 2.65
N THR A 63 -1.20 -3.56 2.59
CA THR A 63 -0.16 -3.78 1.59
C THR A 63 0.85 -4.85 1.97
N ASN A 64 1.01 -5.16 3.25
CA ASN A 64 2.05 -6.06 3.76
C ASN A 64 1.54 -7.19 4.67
N GLY A 65 0.28 -7.12 5.16
CA GLY A 65 -0.29 -8.14 6.06
C GLY A 65 0.27 -8.11 7.48
N GLU A 66 1.13 -7.15 7.81
CA GLU A 66 1.72 -7.01 9.15
C GLU A 66 0.76 -6.34 10.12
N GLU A 67 0.90 -6.57 11.41
CA GLU A 67 0.15 -5.83 12.42
C GLU A 67 0.59 -4.36 12.43
N PRO A 68 -0.36 -3.40 12.66
CA PRO A 68 0.00 -1.99 12.80
C PRO A 68 1.00 -1.78 13.93
N LEU A 69 2.04 -0.98 13.66
CA LEU A 69 3.07 -0.67 14.66
C LEU A 69 2.49 0.18 15.79
N SER A 70 2.94 -0.09 17.01
CA SER A 70 2.62 0.73 18.17
C SER A 70 3.85 0.90 19.06
N ALA A 71 4.00 2.09 19.66
CA ALA A 71 5.07 2.37 20.61
C ALA A 71 4.60 3.36 21.69
N MET A 72 5.23 3.27 22.87
CA MET A 72 5.02 4.23 23.95
C MET A 72 5.73 5.54 23.62
N VAL A 73 5.06 6.66 23.88
CA VAL A 73 5.60 8.00 23.68
C VAL A 73 6.36 8.44 24.92
N SER A 74 7.58 8.93 24.70
CA SER A 74 8.44 9.52 25.74
C SER A 74 8.30 11.05 25.82
N SER A 75 8.20 11.72 24.65
CA SER A 75 8.02 13.16 24.59
C SER A 75 7.42 13.61 23.26
N ILE A 76 6.75 14.76 23.28
CA ILE A 76 6.26 15.46 22.09
C ILE A 76 6.60 16.95 22.25
N SER A 77 7.28 17.54 21.25
CA SER A 77 7.60 18.97 21.27
C SER A 77 6.41 19.82 20.78
N GLN A 78 6.36 21.10 21.18
CA GLN A 78 5.44 22.11 20.66
C GLN A 78 6.15 22.94 19.59
N GLU A 79 6.18 22.44 18.37
CA GLU A 79 6.89 23.06 17.25
C GLU A 79 6.05 22.99 15.97
N GLU A 80 6.51 23.65 14.91
CA GLU A 80 5.89 23.64 13.60
C GLU A 80 5.92 22.24 12.97
N GLU A 81 6.97 21.47 13.20
CA GLU A 81 7.05 20.04 13.02
C GLU A 81 7.20 19.41 14.40
N GLY A 82 6.10 18.96 15.01
CA GLY A 82 6.11 18.37 16.34
C GLY A 82 6.99 17.13 16.39
N LEU A 83 8.11 17.19 17.13
CA LEU A 83 9.02 16.05 17.28
C LEU A 83 8.46 15.09 18.33
N VAL A 84 8.21 13.88 17.91
CA VAL A 84 7.78 12.76 18.77
C VAL A 84 8.97 11.86 19.02
N THR A 85 9.22 11.55 20.29
CA THR A 85 10.21 10.57 20.71
C THR A 85 9.51 9.39 21.37
N VAL A 86 9.81 8.18 20.93
CA VAL A 86 9.32 6.96 21.58
C VAL A 86 10.31 6.49 22.66
N LEU A 87 9.84 5.61 23.56
CA LEU A 87 10.70 5.02 24.57
C LEU A 87 11.76 4.10 23.92
N ASP A 88 12.95 4.08 24.50
CA ASP A 88 14.15 3.39 24.00
C ASP A 88 14.10 1.85 24.18
N GLU A 89 12.93 1.28 24.43
CA GLU A 89 12.73 -0.18 24.54
C GLU A 89 12.65 -0.86 23.17
N GLY A 90 12.40 -0.11 22.10
CA GLY A 90 12.30 -0.60 20.74
C GLY A 90 12.19 0.52 19.71
N ARG A 91 12.73 0.27 18.52
CA ARG A 91 12.57 1.19 17.38
C ARG A 91 11.10 1.33 17.03
N HIS A 92 10.66 2.53 16.61
CA HIS A 92 9.27 2.73 16.19
C HIS A 92 8.91 2.00 14.90
N GLY A 93 9.91 1.67 14.02
CA GLY A 93 9.70 0.89 12.79
C GLY A 93 8.93 1.60 11.67
N LEU A 94 8.54 2.86 11.87
CA LEU A 94 7.81 3.65 10.88
C LEU A 94 8.73 4.09 9.74
N GLU A 95 8.13 4.30 8.56
CA GLU A 95 8.76 4.87 7.36
C GLU A 95 8.20 6.26 7.05
N ASP A 96 8.94 7.01 6.21
CA ASP A 96 8.47 8.33 5.75
C ASP A 96 7.17 8.20 4.96
N GLY A 97 6.16 8.96 5.37
CA GLY A 97 4.84 8.94 4.76
C GLY A 97 3.84 8.04 5.45
N ASP A 98 4.25 7.26 6.45
CA ASP A 98 3.32 6.55 7.33
C ASP A 98 2.39 7.51 8.07
N PHE A 99 1.30 6.98 8.58
CA PHE A 99 0.34 7.73 9.36
C PHE A 99 0.20 7.13 10.75
N VAL A 100 0.07 8.00 11.76
CA VAL A 100 -0.08 7.61 13.16
C VAL A 100 -1.23 8.34 13.84
N THR A 101 -1.84 7.69 14.82
CA THR A 101 -2.74 8.29 15.79
C THR A 101 -2.17 8.12 17.19
N PHE A 102 -2.71 8.87 18.14
CA PHE A 102 -2.25 8.85 19.53
C PHE A 102 -3.40 8.52 20.47
N THR A 103 -3.07 7.83 21.56
CA THR A 103 -3.98 7.54 22.66
C THR A 103 -3.27 7.75 24.00
N GLU A 104 -4.02 8.07 25.03
CA GLU A 104 -3.55 8.19 26.42
C GLU A 104 -2.45 9.24 26.65
N VAL A 105 -2.28 10.19 25.75
CA VAL A 105 -1.36 11.32 25.91
C VAL A 105 -1.90 12.26 26.97
N LYS A 106 -1.08 12.64 27.95
CA LYS A 106 -1.39 13.61 28.98
C LYS A 106 -0.72 14.96 28.70
N GLY A 107 -1.44 16.03 29.02
CA GLY A 107 -1.04 17.40 28.72
C GLY A 107 -1.49 17.80 27.30
N MET A 108 -0.95 17.18 26.26
CA MET A 108 -1.30 17.41 24.85
C MET A 108 -2.48 16.50 24.41
N ALA A 109 -3.61 16.64 25.13
CA ALA A 109 -4.78 15.75 24.96
C ALA A 109 -5.45 15.88 23.58
N GLU A 110 -5.19 16.96 22.84
CA GLU A 110 -5.72 17.23 21.50
C GLU A 110 -5.28 16.19 20.47
N LEU A 111 -4.15 15.51 20.74
CA LEU A 111 -3.65 14.42 19.89
C LEU A 111 -4.44 13.11 20.08
N ASN A 112 -5.12 12.94 21.23
CA ASN A 112 -5.87 11.71 21.48
C ASN A 112 -7.09 11.59 20.56
N GLY A 113 -7.07 10.59 19.67
CA GLY A 113 -8.15 10.35 18.71
C GLY A 113 -8.26 11.41 17.61
N CYS A 114 -7.20 12.21 17.38
CA CYS A 114 -7.15 13.11 16.25
C CYS A 114 -7.09 12.34 14.91
N GLU A 115 -7.34 13.05 13.81
CA GLU A 115 -7.12 12.51 12.46
C GLU A 115 -5.67 12.01 12.32
N PRO A 116 -5.45 10.93 11.56
CA PRO A 116 -4.13 10.37 11.37
C PRO A 116 -3.12 11.41 10.89
N LYS A 117 -1.98 11.51 11.58
CA LYS A 117 -0.89 12.44 11.31
C LYS A 117 0.18 11.78 10.46
N GLN A 118 0.62 12.46 9.39
CA GLN A 118 1.69 11.96 8.53
C GLN A 118 3.04 12.07 9.23
N VAL A 119 3.85 11.02 9.09
CA VAL A 119 5.15 10.87 9.74
C VAL A 119 6.27 11.24 8.78
N LYS A 120 7.28 11.98 9.31
CA LYS A 120 8.61 12.09 8.71
C LYS A 120 9.64 11.57 9.70
N VAL A 121 10.34 10.52 9.34
CA VAL A 121 11.33 9.86 10.21
C VAL A 121 12.58 10.72 10.36
N LYS A 122 13.01 10.94 11.59
CA LYS A 122 14.27 11.65 11.91
C LYS A 122 15.34 10.72 12.48
N GLY A 123 14.94 9.58 13.02
CA GLY A 123 15.84 8.59 13.58
C GLY A 123 15.09 7.34 14.05
N PRO A 124 15.75 6.33 14.58
CA PRO A 124 15.12 5.06 14.94
C PRO A 124 14.10 5.16 16.09
N TYR A 125 14.17 6.24 16.87
CA TYR A 125 13.28 6.51 18.02
C TYR A 125 12.54 7.84 17.89
N THR A 126 12.74 8.58 16.79
CA THR A 126 12.22 9.94 16.63
C THR A 126 11.63 10.14 15.23
N PHE A 127 10.48 10.79 15.21
CA PHE A 127 9.82 11.23 13.98
C PHE A 127 9.10 12.55 14.22
N THR A 128 8.80 13.28 13.17
CA THR A 128 7.98 14.50 13.25
C THR A 128 6.59 14.26 12.68
N ILE A 129 5.64 15.00 13.22
CA ILE A 129 4.26 15.11 12.78
C ILE A 129 3.98 16.57 12.38
N ASP A 130 2.72 16.87 12.05
CA ASP A 130 2.27 18.23 11.75
C ASP A 130 2.50 19.22 12.90
N ASP A 131 2.10 20.49 12.69
CA ASP A 131 2.20 21.59 13.65
C ASP A 131 1.49 21.28 14.98
N THR A 132 2.26 21.32 16.06
CA THR A 132 1.80 21.10 17.44
C THR A 132 1.82 22.36 18.30
N ARG A 133 2.17 23.54 17.75
CA ARG A 133 2.25 24.81 18.52
C ARG A 133 0.91 25.23 19.12
N GLY A 134 -0.19 24.82 18.48
CA GLY A 134 -1.54 25.10 18.96
C GLY A 134 -2.06 24.15 20.05
N CYS A 135 -1.34 23.07 20.32
CA CYS A 135 -1.71 22.09 21.35
C CYS A 135 -1.22 22.51 22.74
N CYS A 136 -1.79 21.92 23.79
CA CYS A 136 -1.28 22.04 25.14
C CYS A 136 0.13 21.41 25.27
N LYS A 137 0.84 21.74 26.33
CA LYS A 137 2.16 21.15 26.59
C LYS A 137 2.03 19.67 26.93
N TYR A 138 2.85 18.83 26.28
CA TYR A 138 2.99 17.43 26.66
C TYR A 138 3.49 17.28 28.09
N GLU A 139 2.85 16.43 28.87
CA GLU A 139 3.25 16.12 30.25
C GLU A 139 3.89 14.74 30.35
N CYS A 140 3.15 13.69 29.99
CA CYS A 140 3.65 12.33 30.04
C CYS A 140 2.73 11.32 29.35
N GLY A 141 3.24 10.11 29.12
CA GLY A 141 2.48 8.92 28.68
C GLY A 141 2.01 9.00 27.24
N GLY A 142 1.20 8.06 26.87
CA GLY A 142 0.61 7.91 25.55
C GLY A 142 1.26 6.83 24.72
N TYR A 143 0.47 6.39 23.76
CA TYR A 143 0.88 5.42 22.73
C TYR A 143 0.65 6.04 21.36
N MET A 144 1.58 5.84 20.46
CA MET A 144 1.35 6.01 19.03
C MET A 144 0.92 4.69 18.41
N HIS A 145 0.01 4.75 17.44
CA HIS A 145 -0.46 3.61 16.67
C HIS A 145 -0.39 3.97 15.19
N GLN A 146 0.27 3.11 14.39
CA GLN A 146 0.29 3.24 12.94
C GLN A 146 -1.12 3.04 12.37
N VAL A 147 -1.50 3.88 11.43
CA VAL A 147 -2.74 3.77 10.67
C VAL A 147 -2.40 3.41 9.23
N LYS A 148 -2.70 2.18 8.85
CA LYS A 148 -2.47 1.72 7.48
C LYS A 148 -3.33 2.48 6.49
N GLN A 149 -2.71 3.01 5.44
CA GLN A 149 -3.38 3.74 4.38
C GLN A 149 -3.75 2.80 3.23
N HIS A 150 -4.95 2.99 2.70
CA HIS A 150 -5.38 2.27 1.52
C HIS A 150 -4.59 2.75 0.30
N LYS A 151 -4.17 1.80 -0.55
CA LYS A 151 -3.50 2.09 -1.81
C LYS A 151 -4.39 1.71 -2.97
N THR A 152 -4.70 2.65 -3.83
CA THR A 152 -5.41 2.36 -5.09
C THR A 152 -4.40 2.08 -6.19
N LEU A 153 -4.52 0.92 -6.82
CA LEU A 153 -3.70 0.48 -7.94
C LEU A 153 -4.53 0.54 -9.22
N SER A 154 -3.91 1.02 -10.30
CA SER A 154 -4.47 0.97 -11.64
C SER A 154 -3.70 -0.07 -12.46
N PHE A 155 -4.44 -1.01 -13.04
CA PHE A 155 -3.87 -2.07 -13.89
C PHE A 155 -4.09 -1.74 -15.37
N LYS A 156 -3.07 -1.98 -16.19
CA LYS A 156 -3.20 -1.91 -17.64
C LYS A 156 -3.84 -3.21 -18.17
N SER A 157 -4.56 -3.12 -19.29
CA SER A 157 -5.02 -4.34 -19.96
C SER A 157 -3.84 -5.14 -20.52
N LEU A 158 -4.07 -6.43 -20.79
CA LEU A 158 -3.05 -7.30 -21.36
C LEU A 158 -2.56 -6.77 -22.71
N ALA A 159 -3.47 -6.29 -23.56
CA ALA A 159 -3.12 -5.68 -24.83
C ALA A 159 -2.22 -4.44 -24.65
N ALA A 160 -2.58 -3.54 -23.74
CA ALA A 160 -1.80 -2.33 -23.47
C ALA A 160 -0.41 -2.66 -22.88
N SER A 161 -0.33 -3.66 -22.00
CA SER A 161 0.94 -4.10 -21.40
C SER A 161 1.87 -4.74 -22.42
N LEU A 162 1.33 -5.49 -23.39
CA LEU A 162 2.11 -6.07 -24.48
C LEU A 162 2.62 -5.01 -25.47
N ALA A 163 1.79 -3.97 -25.74
CA ALA A 163 2.16 -2.89 -26.64
C ALA A 163 3.25 -1.95 -26.05
N ALA A 164 3.23 -1.74 -24.73
CA ALA A 164 4.18 -0.88 -24.03
C ALA A 164 4.62 -1.55 -22.72
N PRO A 165 5.51 -2.56 -22.78
CA PRO A 165 5.99 -3.26 -21.59
C PRO A 165 6.88 -2.35 -20.73
N GLU A 166 6.67 -2.41 -19.43
CA GLU A 166 7.50 -1.73 -18.43
C GLU A 166 8.43 -2.75 -17.76
N PHE A 167 9.70 -2.38 -17.63
CA PHE A 167 10.70 -3.22 -17.00
C PHE A 167 11.20 -2.56 -15.72
N LEU A 168 11.07 -3.28 -14.61
CA LEU A 168 11.75 -2.92 -13.37
C LEU A 168 13.18 -3.50 -13.43
N LEU A 169 14.16 -2.63 -13.59
CA LEU A 169 15.57 -3.01 -13.53
C LEU A 169 16.04 -2.86 -12.09
N SER A 170 16.57 -3.94 -11.51
CA SER A 170 17.32 -3.83 -10.26
C SER A 170 18.65 -3.12 -10.52
N ASP A 171 19.21 -2.47 -9.47
CA ASP A 171 20.52 -1.78 -9.57
C ASP A 171 21.66 -2.69 -10.03
N PHE A 172 21.47 -4.00 -9.97
CA PHE A 172 22.42 -5.03 -10.43
C PHE A 172 22.21 -5.46 -11.89
N ALA A 173 21.09 -5.10 -12.49
CA ALA A 173 20.77 -5.43 -13.88
C ALA A 173 21.15 -4.27 -14.81
N LYS A 174 22.41 -4.16 -15.18
CA LYS A 174 22.81 -3.31 -16.31
C LYS A 174 22.47 -4.05 -17.60
N PHE A 175 21.43 -3.60 -18.29
CA PHE A 175 21.26 -3.93 -19.70
C PHE A 175 22.24 -3.08 -20.51
N ASP A 176 23.38 -3.64 -20.89
CA ASP A 176 24.16 -3.10 -21.98
C ASP A 176 23.41 -3.41 -23.28
N ARG A 177 23.03 -2.36 -23.98
CA ARG A 177 22.47 -2.43 -25.34
C ARG A 177 23.58 -2.56 -26.36
#